data_91d5bb8083ed34fc93deb537329da532
#
_entry.id   91d5bb8083ed34fc93deb537329da532
#
_cell.length_a   1.000
_cell.length_b   1.000
_cell.length_c   1.000
_cell.angle_alpha   90.00
_cell.angle_beta   90.00
_cell.angle_gamma   90.00
#
_symmetry.space_group_name_H-M   'P 1'
#
loop_
_entity.id
_entity.type
_entity.pdbx_description
1 polymer ?
#
loop_
_entity_poly.entity_id
_entity_poly.type
_entity_poly.pdbx_seq_one_letter_code
_entity_poly.pdbx_strand_id
1 'polypeptide(L)'
;MSVIQKLWDAEESKDLDKFNEVMSEDFVWIKHSTGEKIGREVLAKWFMSEDAPKSENNRIIYENEEIGVAHSFVTFTDGSKQAVLVVYTIKNGRIIRSETGATNMPK
;
A
#
# COMPACT_ATOMS: atom_id res chain seq x y z
N MET A 1 1.18 16.38 -8.22
CA MET A 1 0.88 15.92 -6.86
C MET A 1 0.90 14.38 -6.83
N SER A 2 1.58 13.79 -5.87
CA SER A 2 1.76 12.33 -5.83
C SER A 2 0.52 11.60 -5.32
N VAL A 3 0.02 10.66 -6.11
CA VAL A 3 -1.09 9.79 -5.72
C VAL A 3 -0.64 8.82 -4.62
N ILE A 4 0.60 8.31 -4.74
CA ILE A 4 1.17 7.42 -3.71
C ILE A 4 1.29 8.15 -2.38
N GLN A 5 1.74 9.40 -2.38
CA GLN A 5 1.85 10.19 -1.15
C GLN A 5 0.48 10.41 -0.51
N LYS A 6 -0.55 10.64 -1.31
CA LYS A 6 -1.92 10.76 -0.79
C LYS A 6 -2.38 9.49 -0.10
N LEU A 7 -2.05 8.32 -0.67
CA LEU A 7 -2.38 7.05 -0.05
C LEU A 7 -1.66 6.91 1.31
N TRP A 8 -0.37 7.18 1.34
CA TRP A 8 0.42 7.07 2.57
C TRP A 8 -0.10 8.02 3.66
N ASP A 9 -0.45 9.24 3.29
CA ASP A 9 -1.01 10.21 4.24
C ASP A 9 -2.34 9.72 4.82
N ALA A 10 -3.19 9.13 3.99
CA ALA A 10 -4.46 8.57 4.44
C ALA A 10 -4.26 7.37 5.38
N GLU A 11 -3.30 6.50 5.08
CA GLU A 11 -2.97 5.37 5.93
C GLU A 11 -2.41 5.81 7.28
N GLU A 12 -1.48 6.76 7.28
CA GLU A 12 -0.85 7.27 8.50
C GLU A 12 -1.86 7.97 9.41
N SER A 13 -2.73 8.79 8.84
CA SER A 13 -3.76 9.50 9.60
C SER A 13 -4.99 8.65 9.91
N LYS A 14 -5.07 7.43 9.35
CA LYS A 14 -6.21 6.53 9.45
C LYS A 14 -7.52 7.21 9.03
N ASP A 15 -7.43 7.97 7.94
CA ASP A 15 -8.57 8.71 7.38
C ASP A 15 -9.22 7.89 6.26
N LEU A 16 -10.32 7.23 6.60
CA LEU A 16 -11.02 6.35 5.66
C LEU A 16 -11.55 7.10 4.44
N ASP A 17 -12.04 8.31 4.63
CA ASP A 17 -12.58 9.10 3.50
C ASP A 17 -11.48 9.42 2.49
N LYS A 18 -10.31 9.84 2.96
CA LYS A 18 -9.17 10.11 2.09
C LYS A 18 -8.65 8.83 1.42
N PHE A 19 -8.63 7.73 2.16
CA PHE A 19 -8.26 6.43 1.63
C PHE A 19 -9.17 6.06 0.45
N ASN A 20 -10.47 6.20 0.62
CA ASN A 20 -11.45 5.88 -0.42
C ASN A 20 -11.44 6.87 -1.59
N GLU A 21 -10.94 8.09 -1.39
CA GLU A 21 -10.77 9.04 -2.49
C GLU A 21 -9.63 8.64 -3.42
N VAL A 22 -8.56 8.10 -2.87
CA VAL A 22 -7.38 7.75 -3.65
C VAL A 22 -7.42 6.31 -4.18
N MET A 23 -8.16 5.43 -3.51
CA MET A 23 -8.32 4.04 -3.92
C MET A 23 -9.62 3.85 -4.67
N SER A 24 -9.55 3.26 -5.86
CA SER A 24 -10.74 2.96 -6.66
C SER A 24 -11.61 1.91 -5.98
N GLU A 25 -12.91 1.94 -6.25
CA GLU A 25 -13.84 0.88 -5.78
C GLU A 25 -13.44 -0.49 -6.33
N ASP A 26 -12.85 -0.51 -7.52
CA ASP A 26 -12.42 -1.74 -8.18
C ASP A 26 -11.00 -2.16 -7.82
N PHE A 27 -10.40 -1.45 -6.85
CA PHE A 27 -9.02 -1.72 -6.44
C PHE A 27 -8.81 -3.17 -6.02
N VAL A 28 -7.66 -3.72 -6.42
CA VAL A 28 -7.21 -5.03 -5.95
C VAL A 28 -5.73 -4.96 -5.60
N TRP A 29 -5.38 -5.54 -4.46
CA TRP A 29 -4.01 -5.74 -4.04
C TRP A 29 -3.62 -7.20 -4.27
N ILE A 30 -2.59 -7.40 -5.08
CA ILE A 30 -2.08 -8.74 -5.37
C ILE A 30 -0.79 -8.95 -4.57
N LYS A 31 -0.82 -9.91 -3.67
CA LYS A 31 0.33 -10.30 -2.87
C LYS A 31 1.05 -11.45 -3.58
N HIS A 32 2.12 -11.14 -4.29
CA HIS A 32 2.82 -12.17 -5.05
C HIS A 32 3.47 -13.25 -4.17
N SER A 33 3.81 -12.91 -2.92
CA SER A 33 4.39 -13.89 -2.00
C SER A 33 3.43 -15.01 -1.61
N THR A 34 2.12 -14.76 -1.63
CA THR A 34 1.10 -15.74 -1.22
C THR A 34 0.08 -16.04 -2.33
N GLY A 35 0.01 -15.20 -3.35
CA GLY A 35 -1.00 -15.30 -4.41
C GLY A 35 -2.35 -14.71 -4.01
N GLU A 36 -2.48 -14.14 -2.82
CA GLU A 36 -3.74 -13.56 -2.38
C GLU A 36 -4.12 -12.30 -3.16
N LYS A 37 -5.43 -12.13 -3.35
CA LYS A 37 -6.00 -10.91 -3.95
C LYS A 37 -6.95 -10.28 -2.94
N ILE A 38 -6.72 -9.02 -2.60
CA ILE A 38 -7.44 -8.33 -1.54
C ILE A 38 -8.07 -7.06 -2.11
N GLY A 39 -9.38 -6.90 -1.88
CA GLY A 39 -10.10 -5.71 -2.34
C GLY A 39 -9.95 -4.52 -1.41
N ARG A 40 -10.47 -3.37 -1.85
CA ARG A 40 -10.35 -2.12 -1.12
C ARG A 40 -10.90 -2.17 0.30
N GLU A 41 -12.09 -2.77 0.47
CA GLU A 41 -12.74 -2.78 1.79
C GLU A 41 -11.96 -3.56 2.84
N VAL A 42 -11.42 -4.72 2.46
CA VAL A 42 -10.62 -5.54 3.37
C VAL A 42 -9.33 -4.83 3.74
N LEU A 43 -8.67 -4.24 2.73
CA LEU A 43 -7.45 -3.49 2.97
C LEU A 43 -7.68 -2.28 3.87
N ALA A 44 -8.78 -1.55 3.63
CA ALA A 44 -9.14 -0.39 4.44
C ALA A 44 -9.35 -0.77 5.90
N LYS A 45 -10.05 -1.86 6.17
CA LYS A 45 -10.26 -2.33 7.55
C LYS A 45 -8.95 -2.63 8.23
N TRP A 46 -8.02 -3.25 7.52
CA TRP A 46 -6.72 -3.58 8.09
C TRP A 46 -5.92 -2.32 8.45
N PHE A 47 -5.83 -1.36 7.52
CA PHE A 47 -5.09 -0.12 7.78
C PHE A 47 -5.73 0.79 8.83
N MET A 48 -7.05 0.71 9.00
CA MET A 48 -7.74 1.48 10.05
C MET A 48 -7.66 0.80 11.42
N SER A 49 -7.23 -0.45 11.49
CA SER A 49 -7.16 -1.21 12.74
C SER A 49 -5.87 -0.92 13.51
N GLU A 50 -5.85 -1.36 14.77
CA GLU A 50 -4.64 -1.28 15.62
C GLU A 50 -3.57 -2.27 15.18
N ASP A 51 -3.96 -3.31 14.42
CA ASP A 51 -3.05 -4.34 13.93
C ASP A 51 -2.37 -3.95 12.62
N ALA A 52 -2.59 -2.73 12.15
CA ALA A 52 -1.95 -2.26 10.92
C ALA A 52 -0.43 -2.26 11.08
N PRO A 53 0.31 -2.75 10.08
CA PRO A 53 1.76 -2.75 10.17
C PRO A 53 2.30 -1.31 10.09
N LYS A 54 3.49 -1.12 10.64
CA LYS A 54 4.19 0.17 10.55
C LYS A 54 5.18 0.12 9.40
N SER A 55 5.19 1.17 8.60
CA SER A 55 6.17 1.28 7.51
C SER A 55 7.19 2.36 7.81
N GLU A 56 8.42 2.13 7.38
CA GLU A 56 9.55 3.02 7.58
C GLU A 56 10.32 3.18 6.27
N ASN A 57 11.02 4.31 6.15
CA ASN A 57 11.86 4.59 4.98
C ASN A 57 11.10 4.45 3.67
N ASN A 58 9.85 4.92 3.70
CA ASN A 58 8.99 4.92 2.52
C ASN A 58 9.59 5.85 1.45
N ARG A 59 9.76 5.31 0.25
CA ARG A 59 10.28 6.11 -0.86
C ARG A 59 9.54 5.81 -2.14
N ILE A 60 9.29 6.85 -2.91
CA ILE A 60 8.71 6.72 -4.24
C ILE A 60 9.89 6.67 -5.21
N ILE A 61 10.02 5.54 -5.90
CA ILE A 61 11.12 5.33 -6.85
C ILE A 61 10.78 5.99 -8.19
N TYR A 62 9.52 5.88 -8.61
CA TYR A 62 9.04 6.46 -9.85
C TYR A 62 7.52 6.62 -9.78
N GLU A 63 7.00 7.68 -10.36
CA GLU A 63 5.56 7.86 -10.47
C GLU A 63 5.22 8.72 -11.67
N ASN A 64 4.25 8.28 -12.46
CA ASN A 64 3.62 9.09 -13.50
C ASN A 64 2.11 8.93 -13.37
N GLU A 65 1.34 9.33 -14.40
CA GLU A 65 -0.11 9.28 -14.36
C GLU A 65 -0.68 7.85 -14.41
N GLU A 66 0.12 6.89 -14.83
CA GLU A 66 -0.34 5.51 -15.06
C GLU A 66 0.27 4.50 -14.09
N ILE A 67 1.49 4.72 -13.63
CA ILE A 67 2.24 3.78 -12.83
C ILE A 67 2.98 4.49 -11.71
N GLY A 68 3.00 3.88 -10.53
CA GLY A 68 3.85 4.28 -9.44
C GLY A 68 4.63 3.09 -8.90
N VAL A 69 5.89 3.32 -8.54
CA VAL A 69 6.75 2.30 -7.94
C VAL A 69 7.31 2.85 -6.64
N ALA A 70 7.14 2.10 -5.57
CA ALA A 70 7.59 2.52 -4.25
C ALA A 70 8.23 1.38 -3.49
N HIS A 71 9.01 1.72 -2.48
CA HIS A 71 9.66 0.75 -1.60
C HIS A 71 9.49 1.20 -0.15
N SER A 72 9.26 0.23 0.73
CA SER A 72 9.10 0.47 2.17
C SER A 72 9.67 -0.69 2.96
N PHE A 73 10.02 -0.40 4.22
CA PHE A 73 10.31 -1.45 5.20
C PHE A 73 9.12 -1.53 6.14
N VAL A 74 8.56 -2.71 6.27
CA VAL A 74 7.31 -2.91 7.02
C VAL A 74 7.56 -3.78 8.24
N THR A 75 7.10 -3.34 9.39
CA THR A 75 7.18 -4.10 10.65
C THR A 75 5.76 -4.53 11.03
N PHE A 76 5.59 -5.83 11.22
CA PHE A 76 4.31 -6.40 11.62
C PHE A 76 4.20 -6.47 13.16
N THR A 77 2.98 -6.70 13.64
CA THR A 77 2.71 -6.71 15.09
C THR A 77 3.44 -7.83 15.84
N ASP A 78 3.82 -8.90 15.14
CA ASP A 78 4.62 -9.99 15.72
C ASP A 78 6.12 -9.69 15.76
N GLY A 79 6.52 -8.50 15.31
CA GLY A 79 7.92 -8.07 15.28
C GLY A 79 8.68 -8.47 14.03
N SER A 80 8.07 -9.23 13.12
CA SER A 80 8.73 -9.58 11.86
C SER A 80 8.79 -8.37 10.93
N LYS A 81 9.81 -8.35 10.06
CA LYS A 81 10.02 -7.26 9.11
C LYS A 81 10.15 -7.77 7.70
N GLN A 82 9.67 -6.97 6.76
CA GLN A 82 9.82 -7.25 5.32
C GLN A 82 10.26 -5.99 4.58
N ALA A 83 11.09 -6.19 3.55
CA ALA A 83 11.36 -5.17 2.56
C ALA A 83 10.32 -5.36 1.45
N VAL A 84 9.52 -4.34 1.16
CA VAL A 84 8.39 -4.45 0.25
C VAL A 84 8.58 -3.51 -0.94
N LEU A 85 8.59 -4.09 -2.14
CA LEU A 85 8.54 -3.35 -3.38
C LEU A 85 7.11 -3.41 -3.90
N VAL A 86 6.53 -2.27 -4.21
CA VAL A 86 5.15 -2.20 -4.68
C VAL A 86 5.06 -1.45 -6.00
N VAL A 87 4.25 -1.99 -6.91
CA VAL A 87 3.89 -1.34 -8.15
C VAL A 87 2.41 -1.01 -8.10
N TYR A 88 2.10 0.28 -8.27
CA TYR A 88 0.72 0.76 -8.32
C TYR A 88 0.32 1.03 -9.76
N THR A 89 -0.87 0.59 -10.14
CA THR A 89 -1.49 0.99 -11.40
C THR A 89 -2.47 2.12 -11.08
N ILE A 90 -2.31 3.23 -11.78
CA ILE A 90 -3.06 4.47 -11.52
C ILE A 90 -3.94 4.78 -12.72
N LYS A 91 -5.17 5.20 -12.47
CA LYS A 91 -6.09 5.63 -13.51
C LYS A 91 -6.95 6.77 -12.99
N ASN A 92 -6.98 7.88 -13.73
CA ASN A 92 -7.76 9.07 -13.38
C ASN A 92 -7.47 9.57 -11.95
N GLY A 93 -6.21 9.54 -11.55
CA GLY A 93 -5.79 10.02 -10.23
C GLY A 93 -6.10 9.07 -9.07
N ARG A 94 -6.56 7.84 -9.37
CA ARG A 94 -6.89 6.84 -8.35
C ARG A 94 -6.11 5.56 -8.58
N ILE A 95 -5.79 4.87 -7.51
CA ILE A 95 -5.09 3.59 -7.58
C ILE A 95 -6.11 2.48 -7.83
N ILE A 96 -5.93 1.74 -8.92
CA ILE A 96 -6.84 0.65 -9.28
C ILE A 96 -6.25 -0.72 -8.97
N ARG A 97 -4.94 -0.80 -8.73
CA ARG A 97 -4.27 -2.05 -8.47
C ARG A 97 -2.93 -1.80 -7.79
N SER A 98 -2.56 -2.67 -6.87
CA SER A 98 -1.19 -2.72 -6.35
C SER A 98 -0.68 -4.16 -6.39
N GLU A 99 0.60 -4.31 -6.67
CA GLU A 99 1.27 -5.59 -6.70
C GLU A 99 2.50 -5.49 -5.81
N THR A 100 2.64 -6.40 -4.86
CA THR A 100 3.76 -6.36 -3.92
C THR A 100 4.65 -7.57 -4.05
N GLY A 101 5.98 -7.31 -4.06
CA GLY A 101 6.98 -8.32 -3.82
C GLY A 101 7.59 -8.04 -2.45
N ALA A 102 7.66 -9.04 -1.60
CA ALA A 102 8.14 -8.86 -0.24
C ALA A 102 9.27 -9.83 0.06
N THR A 103 10.31 -9.33 0.71
CA THR A 103 11.45 -10.12 1.15
C THR A 103 11.53 -10.07 2.67
N ASN A 104 11.57 -11.24 3.30
CA ASN A 104 11.70 -11.30 4.75
C ASN A 104 13.09 -10.82 5.15
N MET A 105 13.14 -10.00 6.19
CA MET A 105 14.40 -9.47 6.70
C MET A 105 14.82 -10.22 7.95
N PRO A 106 16.14 -10.33 8.21
CA PRO A 106 16.63 -10.90 9.46
C PRO A 106 16.14 -10.10 10.65
N LYS A 107 15.85 -10.78 11.72
CA LYS A 107 15.47 -10.14 12.97
C LYS A 107 16.68 -9.55 13.68
#